data_b220b863ded55d08ae40136c30e34457
#
_entry.id   b220b863ded55d08ae40136c30e34457
#
_cell.length_a   1.000
_cell.length_b   1.000
_cell.length_c   1.000
_cell.angle_alpha   90.00
_cell.angle_beta   90.00
_cell.angle_gamma   90.00
#
_symmetry.space_group_name_H-M   'P 1'
#
loop_
_entity.id
_entity.type
_entity.pdbx_description
1 polymer ?
#
loop_
_entity_poly.entity_id
_entity_poly.type
_entity_poly.pdbx_seq_one_letter_code
_entity_poly.pdbx_strand_id
1 'polypeptide(L)'
;MKQLLIITNPWKNSFSRAMLEAYEKRIKKQNVSYEIIDLYAENNDFLRYENQKELRERELSAYQKKILEAEELVLFFPVWWSSLPAILKNFFDNNFVAGFAYKYNEKWIPEKLLNWKKARVFCTCDWPNWFYAFPGSLISGINLKKNLKNSILGFCGINLEEFHLFGSIRKNVRIAWKLEEFLQKIEQN
;
A
#
# COMPACT_ATOMS: atom_id res chain seq x y z
N MET A 1 18.51 -5.79 2.91
CA MET A 1 17.23 -5.11 2.56
C MET A 1 16.12 -5.70 3.42
N LYS A 2 15.41 -4.89 4.20
CA LYS A 2 14.23 -5.32 4.98
C LYS A 2 12.96 -4.78 4.32
N GLN A 3 11.96 -5.62 4.15
CA GLN A 3 10.66 -5.22 3.58
C GLN A 3 9.57 -5.23 4.64
N LEU A 4 8.63 -4.30 4.55
CA LEU A 4 7.42 -4.26 5.36
C LEU A 4 6.21 -4.55 4.48
N LEU A 5 5.62 -5.72 4.66
CA LEU A 5 4.46 -6.20 3.94
C LEU A 5 3.20 -5.81 4.70
N ILE A 6 2.32 -5.04 4.08
CA ILE A 6 1.10 -4.54 4.72
C ILE A 6 -0.11 -5.10 3.98
N ILE A 7 -0.89 -5.94 4.66
CA ILE A 7 -2.12 -6.50 4.11
C ILE A 7 -3.35 -5.87 4.74
N THR A 8 -4.32 -5.53 3.89
CA THR A 8 -5.59 -4.92 4.30
C THR A 8 -6.77 -5.62 3.65
N ASN A 9 -7.10 -6.79 4.16
CA ASN A 9 -8.29 -7.52 3.72
C ASN A 9 -8.90 -8.27 4.93
N PRO A 10 -10.19 -8.04 5.27
CA PRO A 10 -10.83 -8.68 6.42
C PRO A 10 -11.04 -10.18 6.24
N TRP A 11 -11.05 -10.67 5.00
CA TRP A 11 -11.31 -12.08 4.73
C TRP A 11 -10.01 -12.90 4.69
N LYS A 12 -9.96 -13.93 5.54
CA LYS A 12 -8.78 -14.84 5.62
C LYS A 12 -8.50 -15.54 4.28
N ASN A 13 -9.54 -15.97 3.58
CA ASN A 13 -9.45 -16.67 2.27
C ASN A 13 -9.66 -15.68 1.12
N SER A 14 -8.88 -14.60 1.09
CA SER A 14 -8.99 -13.58 0.03
C SER A 14 -7.87 -13.69 -0.99
N PHE A 15 -8.12 -13.20 -2.19
CA PHE A 15 -7.07 -13.13 -3.22
C PHE A 15 -5.91 -12.21 -2.83
N SER A 16 -6.17 -11.17 -2.02
CA SER A 16 -5.09 -10.34 -1.46
C SER A 16 -4.11 -11.14 -0.60
N ARG A 17 -4.61 -12.14 0.15
CA ARG A 17 -3.74 -13.06 0.92
C ARG A 17 -2.99 -14.01 0.01
N ALA A 18 -3.63 -14.55 -1.00
CA ALA A 18 -2.95 -15.38 -1.98
C ALA A 18 -1.81 -14.63 -2.69
N MET A 19 -2.01 -13.33 -3.01
CA MET A 19 -0.94 -12.48 -3.53
C MET A 19 0.19 -12.28 -2.53
N LEU A 20 -0.12 -12.04 -1.25
CA LEU A 20 0.88 -11.94 -0.18
C LEU A 20 1.69 -13.24 -0.09
N GLU A 21 1.04 -14.40 -0.05
CA GLU A 21 1.71 -15.71 0.04
C GLU A 21 2.62 -15.99 -1.17
N ALA A 22 2.17 -15.66 -2.39
CA ALA A 22 2.99 -15.76 -3.59
C ALA A 22 4.23 -14.84 -3.51
N TYR A 23 4.04 -13.62 -3.01
CA TYR A 23 5.14 -12.68 -2.81
C TYR A 23 6.11 -13.15 -1.71
N GLU A 24 5.61 -13.71 -0.61
CA GLU A 24 6.47 -14.31 0.43
C GLU A 24 7.35 -15.43 -0.13
N LYS A 25 6.80 -16.30 -1.00
CA LYS A 25 7.59 -17.35 -1.66
C LYS A 25 8.72 -16.76 -2.50
N ARG A 26 8.45 -15.67 -3.23
CA ARG A 26 9.45 -14.93 -4.02
C ARG A 26 10.58 -14.42 -3.13
N ILE A 27 10.26 -13.64 -2.09
CA ILE A 27 11.28 -13.00 -1.26
C ILE A 27 12.05 -13.99 -0.37
N LYS A 28 11.43 -15.11 0.02
CA LYS A 28 12.10 -16.22 0.70
C LYS A 28 13.19 -16.85 -0.19
N LYS A 29 12.92 -17.05 -1.48
CA LYS A 29 13.91 -17.54 -2.46
C LYS A 29 15.09 -16.57 -2.60
N GLN A 30 14.84 -15.27 -2.41
CA GLN A 30 15.84 -14.21 -2.50
C GLN A 30 16.54 -13.88 -1.17
N ASN A 31 16.23 -14.61 -0.09
CA ASN A 31 16.74 -14.37 1.27
C ASN A 31 16.51 -12.92 1.76
N VAL A 32 15.38 -12.32 1.39
CA VAL A 32 15.03 -10.97 1.82
C VAL A 32 14.38 -11.04 3.21
N SER A 33 14.86 -10.23 4.15
CA SER A 33 14.23 -10.07 5.47
C SER A 33 12.93 -9.28 5.34
N TYR A 34 11.87 -9.72 6.02
CA TYR A 34 10.58 -9.03 5.96
C TYR A 34 9.81 -9.16 7.28
N GLU A 35 8.85 -8.26 7.44
CA GLU A 35 7.86 -8.27 8.51
C GLU A 35 6.48 -8.05 7.91
N ILE A 36 5.44 -8.66 8.49
CA ILE A 36 4.07 -8.53 8.02
C ILE A 36 3.24 -7.75 9.03
N ILE A 37 2.45 -6.79 8.54
CA ILE A 37 1.38 -6.12 9.27
C ILE A 37 0.06 -6.51 8.63
N ASP A 38 -0.81 -7.17 9.39
CA ASP A 38 -2.21 -7.39 9.01
C ASP A 38 -3.08 -6.37 9.71
N LEU A 39 -3.48 -5.31 9.00
CA LEU A 39 -4.23 -4.21 9.61
C LEU A 39 -5.61 -4.63 10.16
N TYR A 40 -6.18 -5.75 9.72
CA TYR A 40 -7.43 -6.27 10.28
C TYR A 40 -7.22 -7.24 11.46
N ALA A 41 -6.02 -7.80 11.63
CA ALA A 41 -5.70 -8.64 12.76
C ALA A 41 -5.24 -7.83 13.99
N GLU A 42 -4.74 -6.62 13.76
CA GLU A 42 -4.30 -5.72 14.81
C GLU A 42 -5.46 -4.82 15.26
N ASN A 43 -5.45 -4.39 16.51
CA ASN A 43 -6.44 -3.44 17.02
C ASN A 43 -6.11 -2.04 16.47
N ASN A 44 -6.73 -1.69 15.33
CA ASN A 44 -6.51 -0.43 14.62
C ASN A 44 -7.70 0.50 14.85
N ASP A 45 -7.82 1.05 16.05
CA ASP A 45 -8.77 2.11 16.30
C ASP A 45 -8.42 3.36 15.50
N PHE A 46 -9.45 4.07 15.03
CA PHE A 46 -9.25 5.39 14.45
C PHE A 46 -8.79 6.32 15.56
N LEU A 47 -7.52 6.70 15.52
CA LEU A 47 -6.95 7.59 16.51
C LEU A 47 -7.63 8.97 16.45
N ARG A 48 -7.89 9.53 17.63
CA ARG A 48 -8.41 10.88 17.79
C ARG A 48 -7.34 11.70 18.51
N TYR A 49 -7.13 12.90 18.03
CA TYR A 49 -6.21 13.88 18.62
C TYR A 49 -6.97 15.18 18.86
N GLU A 50 -6.67 15.86 19.95
CA GLU A 50 -7.26 17.15 20.24
C GLU A 50 -6.83 18.21 19.23
N ASN A 51 -5.58 18.11 18.77
CA ASN A 51 -5.03 19.05 17.80
C ASN A 51 -3.83 18.44 17.04
N GLN A 52 -3.40 19.13 15.98
CA GLN A 52 -2.26 18.69 15.17
C GLN A 52 -0.92 18.72 15.92
N LYS A 53 -0.79 19.51 16.97
CA LYS A 53 0.44 19.60 17.76
C LYS A 53 0.66 18.28 18.50
N GLU A 54 -0.37 17.77 19.17
CA GLU A 54 -0.33 16.48 19.84
C GLU A 54 0.11 15.34 18.89
N LEU A 55 -0.46 15.32 17.68
CA LEU A 55 -0.10 14.31 16.67
C LEU A 55 1.38 14.40 16.25
N ARG A 56 1.96 15.59 16.19
CA ARG A 56 3.35 15.81 15.76
C ARG A 56 4.37 15.58 16.87
N GLU A 57 4.02 15.91 18.11
CA GLU A 57 4.92 15.84 19.27
C GLU A 57 4.92 14.48 19.96
N ARG A 58 4.01 13.59 19.58
CA ARG A 58 3.97 12.22 20.13
C ARG A 58 5.24 11.44 19.79
N GLU A 59 5.56 10.48 20.63
CA GLU A 59 6.56 9.46 20.29
C GLU A 59 6.20 8.71 19.01
N LEU A 60 7.21 8.17 18.33
CA LEU A 60 7.00 7.35 17.15
C LEU A 60 6.12 6.14 17.48
N SER A 61 5.05 5.97 16.72
CA SER A 61 4.19 4.79 16.83
C SER A 61 4.96 3.52 16.50
N ALA A 62 4.45 2.36 16.94
CA ALA A 62 5.02 1.07 16.57
C ALA A 62 5.11 0.91 15.04
N TYR A 63 4.11 1.39 14.30
CA TYR A 63 4.13 1.37 12.84
C TYR A 63 5.20 2.28 12.24
N GLN A 64 5.38 3.48 12.79
CA GLN A 64 6.43 4.39 12.32
C GLN A 64 7.83 3.79 12.53
N LYS A 65 8.07 3.13 13.66
CA LYS A 65 9.34 2.40 13.91
C LYS A 65 9.57 1.32 12.86
N LYS A 66 8.57 0.48 12.57
CA LYS A 66 8.65 -0.55 11.52
C LYS A 66 8.87 0.05 10.12
N ILE A 67 8.20 1.18 9.83
CA ILE A 67 8.41 1.91 8.56
C ILE A 67 9.86 2.40 8.48
N LEU A 68 10.45 2.95 9.54
CA LEU A 68 11.85 3.40 9.51
C LEU A 68 12.83 2.27 9.24
N GLU A 69 12.63 1.11 9.86
CA GLU A 69 13.48 -0.05 9.70
C GLU A 69 13.43 -0.68 8.30
N ALA A 70 12.29 -0.55 7.61
CA ALA A 70 12.10 -1.12 6.28
C ALA A 70 12.65 -0.20 5.19
N GLU A 71 13.31 -0.77 4.20
CA GLU A 71 13.73 -0.08 2.97
C GLU A 71 12.61 -0.03 1.93
N GLU A 72 11.69 -0.99 1.99
CA GLU A 72 10.59 -1.11 1.04
C GLU A 72 9.26 -1.45 1.72
N LEU A 73 8.20 -0.79 1.28
CA LEU A 73 6.82 -1.05 1.68
C LEU A 73 6.11 -1.84 0.59
N VAL A 74 5.47 -2.95 0.94
CA VAL A 74 4.72 -3.77 -0.01
C VAL A 74 3.27 -3.85 0.42
N LEU A 75 2.36 -3.31 -0.38
CA LEU A 75 0.94 -3.14 -0.04
C LEU A 75 0.08 -4.17 -0.75
N PHE A 76 -0.78 -4.89 0.01
CA PHE A 76 -1.75 -5.85 -0.51
C PHE A 76 -3.16 -5.46 -0.08
N PHE A 77 -4.02 -5.06 -1.03
CA PHE A 77 -5.37 -4.58 -0.67
C PHE A 77 -6.40 -4.74 -1.80
N PRO A 78 -7.69 -4.86 -1.47
CA PRO A 78 -8.77 -4.71 -2.43
C PRO A 78 -9.04 -3.23 -2.68
N VAL A 79 -9.36 -2.88 -3.91
CA VAL A 79 -9.85 -1.53 -4.25
C VAL A 79 -11.33 -1.45 -3.91
N TRP A 80 -11.70 -0.61 -2.98
CA TRP A 80 -13.06 -0.35 -2.57
C TRP A 80 -13.46 1.09 -2.90
N TRP A 81 -14.63 1.23 -3.53
CA TRP A 81 -15.11 2.54 -3.95
C TRP A 81 -14.07 3.34 -4.75
N SER A 82 -13.36 2.63 -5.63
CA SER A 82 -12.29 3.18 -6.47
C SER A 82 -11.11 3.78 -5.70
N SER A 83 -10.95 3.44 -4.44
CA SER A 83 -9.94 3.97 -3.53
C SER A 83 -9.34 2.88 -2.65
N LEU A 84 -8.50 3.29 -1.71
CA LEU A 84 -7.94 2.45 -0.66
C LEU A 84 -9.03 2.02 0.32
N PRO A 85 -8.92 0.83 0.94
CA PRO A 85 -9.72 0.49 2.12
C PRO A 85 -9.54 1.54 3.22
N ALA A 86 -10.63 1.85 3.96
CA ALA A 86 -10.60 2.88 4.99
C ALA A 86 -9.49 2.65 6.04
N ILE A 87 -9.25 1.41 6.42
CA ILE A 87 -8.20 1.05 7.38
C ILE A 87 -6.79 1.34 6.83
N LEU A 88 -6.54 1.14 5.52
CA LEU A 88 -5.27 1.48 4.90
C LEU A 88 -5.09 3.01 4.82
N LYS A 89 -6.17 3.73 4.51
CA LYS A 89 -6.15 5.19 4.54
C LYS A 89 -5.87 5.71 5.96
N ASN A 90 -6.53 5.13 6.97
CA ASN A 90 -6.27 5.43 8.37
C ASN A 90 -4.80 5.16 8.77
N PHE A 91 -4.23 4.05 8.30
CA PHE A 91 -2.81 3.76 8.50
C PHE A 91 -1.92 4.88 7.97
N PHE A 92 -2.15 5.36 6.75
CA PHE A 92 -1.39 6.48 6.18
C PHE A 92 -1.64 7.79 6.95
N ASP A 93 -2.89 8.13 7.25
CA ASP A 93 -3.25 9.39 7.90
C ASP A 93 -2.64 9.52 9.30
N ASN A 94 -2.51 8.40 10.02
CA ASN A 94 -1.94 8.39 11.36
C ASN A 94 -0.43 8.24 11.40
N ASN A 95 0.19 7.71 10.37
CA ASN A 95 1.63 7.44 10.41
C ASN A 95 2.44 8.33 9.46
N PHE A 96 1.86 8.79 8.34
CA PHE A 96 2.55 9.66 7.38
C PHE A 96 2.31 11.14 7.71
N VAL A 97 2.69 11.52 8.91
CA VAL A 97 2.45 12.86 9.46
C VAL A 97 3.63 13.80 9.27
N ALA A 98 3.40 15.11 9.43
CA ALA A 98 4.45 16.10 9.42
C ALA A 98 5.46 15.86 10.56
N GLY A 99 6.74 16.00 10.26
CA GLY A 99 7.85 15.67 11.18
C GLY A 99 8.35 14.24 11.04
N PHE A 100 7.55 13.32 10.46
CA PHE A 100 7.95 11.95 10.21
C PHE A 100 8.12 11.64 8.72
N ALA A 101 7.08 11.83 7.91
CA ALA A 101 7.11 11.49 6.49
C ALA A 101 7.46 12.68 5.59
N TYR A 102 7.16 13.87 6.05
CA TYR A 102 7.48 15.14 5.39
C TYR A 102 7.58 16.26 6.41
N LYS A 103 8.15 17.40 6.02
CA LYS A 103 8.13 18.65 6.77
C LYS A 103 8.00 19.83 5.81
N TYR A 104 7.61 21.00 6.30
CA TYR A 104 7.64 22.21 5.51
C TYR A 104 8.88 23.04 5.88
N ASN A 105 9.58 23.56 4.88
CA ASN A 105 10.66 24.51 5.09
C ASN A 105 10.11 25.93 5.37
N GLU A 106 10.99 26.89 5.57
CA GLU A 106 10.63 28.29 5.84
C GLU A 106 9.77 28.95 4.74
N LYS A 107 9.86 28.44 3.51
CA LYS A 107 9.07 28.90 2.35
C LYS A 107 7.78 28.11 2.13
N TRP A 108 7.36 27.30 3.11
CA TRP A 108 6.19 26.40 3.02
C TRP A 108 6.26 25.37 1.89
N ILE A 109 7.47 25.05 1.42
CA ILE A 109 7.67 23.98 0.44
C ILE A 109 7.84 22.65 1.18
N PRO A 110 7.10 21.60 0.79
CA PRO A 110 7.23 20.31 1.46
C PRO A 110 8.58 19.65 1.15
N GLU A 111 9.29 19.24 2.17
CA GLU A 111 10.50 18.43 2.12
C GLU A 111 10.14 16.98 2.46
N LYS A 112 10.63 16.06 1.64
CA LYS A 112 10.35 14.63 1.72
C LYS A 112 11.32 13.96 2.70
N LEU A 113 10.81 13.26 3.71
CA LEU A 113 11.64 12.63 4.72
C LEU A 113 11.84 11.12 4.53
N LEU A 114 11.09 10.50 3.60
CA LEU A 114 11.19 9.06 3.30
C LEU A 114 11.71 8.79 1.87
N ASN A 115 12.54 9.70 1.34
CA ASN A 115 13.02 9.69 -0.06
C ASN A 115 13.96 8.54 -0.42
N TRP A 116 14.41 7.77 0.54
CA TRP A 116 15.25 6.59 0.35
C TRP A 116 14.45 5.28 0.28
N LYS A 117 13.13 5.34 0.46
CA LYS A 117 12.25 4.18 0.48
C LYS A 117 11.63 3.89 -0.88
N LYS A 118 11.29 2.61 -1.06
CA LYS A 118 10.57 2.08 -2.21
C LYS A 118 9.21 1.57 -1.80
N ALA A 119 8.32 1.41 -2.78
CA ALA A 119 7.04 0.76 -2.57
C ALA A 119 6.65 -0.13 -3.74
N ARG A 120 5.95 -1.22 -3.45
CA ARG A 120 5.25 -2.09 -4.41
C ARG A 120 3.79 -2.21 -4.00
N VAL A 121 2.93 -2.32 -4.98
CA VAL A 121 1.48 -2.39 -4.76
C VAL A 121 0.89 -3.55 -5.53
N PHE A 122 0.19 -4.40 -4.82
CA PHE A 122 -0.60 -5.51 -5.35
C PHE A 122 -2.05 -5.32 -4.92
N CYS A 123 -2.93 -5.01 -5.85
CA CYS A 123 -4.32 -4.75 -5.50
C CYS A 123 -5.30 -5.45 -6.45
N THR A 124 -6.53 -5.62 -5.97
CA THR A 124 -7.61 -6.27 -6.71
C THR A 124 -8.79 -5.33 -6.86
N CYS A 125 -9.56 -5.46 -7.95
CA CYS A 125 -10.81 -4.75 -8.11
C CYS A 125 -11.85 -5.56 -8.91
N ASP A 126 -13.12 -5.20 -8.81
CA ASP A 126 -14.21 -5.82 -9.56
C ASP A 126 -14.31 -5.28 -11.00
N TRP A 127 -13.84 -4.08 -11.24
CA TRP A 127 -13.83 -3.47 -12.56
C TRP A 127 -12.66 -3.97 -13.42
N PRO A 128 -12.78 -3.97 -14.74
CA PRO A 128 -11.67 -4.29 -15.63
C PRO A 128 -10.49 -3.33 -15.44
N ASN A 129 -9.26 -3.81 -15.64
CA ASN A 129 -8.03 -3.01 -15.48
C ASN A 129 -8.04 -1.71 -16.28
N TRP A 130 -8.60 -1.71 -17.48
CA TRP A 130 -8.64 -0.53 -18.35
C TRP A 130 -9.42 0.63 -17.72
N PHE A 131 -10.37 0.37 -16.82
CA PHE A 131 -11.16 1.40 -16.15
C PHE A 131 -10.29 2.32 -15.27
N TYR A 132 -9.21 1.78 -14.68
CA TYR A 132 -8.26 2.51 -13.84
C TYR A 132 -7.02 2.98 -14.61
N ALA A 133 -6.87 2.59 -15.88
CA ALA A 133 -5.79 2.96 -16.77
C ALA A 133 -6.29 3.87 -17.89
N PHE A 134 -5.36 4.51 -18.62
CA PHE A 134 -5.72 5.26 -19.83
C PHE A 134 -6.27 4.31 -20.92
N PRO A 135 -7.36 4.63 -21.64
CA PRO A 135 -8.16 5.87 -21.56
C PRO A 135 -9.28 5.87 -20.51
N GLY A 136 -9.59 4.75 -19.89
CA GLY A 136 -10.70 4.61 -18.93
C GLY A 136 -10.61 5.57 -17.74
N SER A 137 -9.39 5.85 -17.26
CA SER A 137 -9.17 6.83 -16.19
C SER A 137 -9.55 8.26 -16.55
N LEU A 138 -9.58 8.62 -17.83
CA LEU A 138 -10.09 9.93 -18.28
C LEU A 138 -11.62 10.00 -18.17
N ILE A 139 -12.29 8.89 -18.44
CA ILE A 139 -13.77 8.81 -18.36
C ILE A 139 -14.22 8.75 -16.92
N SER A 140 -13.55 7.95 -16.10
CA SER A 140 -13.90 7.75 -14.69
C SER A 140 -13.41 8.85 -13.75
N GLY A 141 -12.42 9.64 -14.17
CA GLY A 141 -11.69 10.59 -13.31
C GLY A 141 -10.82 9.91 -12.26
N ILE A 142 -10.73 8.58 -12.29
CA ILE A 142 -10.09 7.80 -11.23
C ILE A 142 -8.76 7.22 -11.73
N ASN A 143 -7.67 7.59 -11.08
CA ASN A 143 -6.36 7.02 -11.36
C ASN A 143 -5.66 6.65 -10.04
N LEU A 144 -5.97 5.44 -9.56
CA LEU A 144 -5.45 4.93 -8.28
C LEU A 144 -3.91 4.92 -8.26
N LYS A 145 -3.27 4.45 -9.34
CA LYS A 145 -1.81 4.42 -9.45
C LYS A 145 -1.21 5.82 -9.32
N LYS A 146 -1.77 6.80 -10.04
CA LYS A 146 -1.30 8.20 -10.02
C LYS A 146 -1.50 8.82 -8.64
N ASN A 147 -2.65 8.55 -8.01
CA ASN A 147 -2.95 9.06 -6.67
C ASN A 147 -1.95 8.50 -5.63
N LEU A 148 -1.74 7.18 -5.60
CA LEU A 148 -0.75 6.57 -4.70
C LEU A 148 0.66 7.11 -4.99
N LYS A 149 1.07 7.11 -6.27
CA LYS A 149 2.41 7.52 -6.68
C LYS A 149 2.71 8.98 -6.34
N ASN A 150 1.76 9.90 -6.55
CA ASN A 150 2.04 11.34 -6.45
C ASN A 150 1.58 11.93 -5.10
N SER A 151 0.38 11.54 -4.64
CA SER A 151 -0.27 12.26 -3.53
C SER A 151 -0.01 11.61 -2.16
N ILE A 152 0.28 10.31 -2.10
CA ILE A 152 0.54 9.61 -0.83
C ILE A 152 2.03 9.27 -0.72
N LEU A 153 2.50 8.31 -1.51
CA LEU A 153 3.88 7.83 -1.44
C LEU A 153 4.89 8.89 -1.89
N GLY A 154 4.68 9.44 -3.08
CA GLY A 154 5.59 10.40 -3.70
C GLY A 154 5.62 11.75 -2.99
N PHE A 155 4.55 12.14 -2.30
CA PHE A 155 4.56 13.32 -1.44
C PHE A 155 5.56 13.18 -0.29
N CYS A 156 5.71 11.96 0.24
CA CYS A 156 6.66 11.62 1.30
C CYS A 156 8.05 11.23 0.77
N GLY A 157 8.21 11.09 -0.55
CA GLY A 157 9.47 10.72 -1.21
C GLY A 157 9.63 9.24 -1.51
N ILE A 158 8.64 8.41 -1.20
CA ILE A 158 8.69 6.98 -1.46
C ILE A 158 8.49 6.73 -2.96
N ASN A 159 9.43 6.02 -3.59
CA ASN A 159 9.34 5.68 -5.00
C ASN A 159 8.47 4.46 -5.22
N LEU A 160 7.41 4.58 -6.04
CA LEU A 160 6.58 3.45 -6.45
C LEU A 160 7.24 2.68 -7.59
N GLU A 161 7.87 1.55 -7.27
CA GLU A 161 8.59 0.68 -8.22
C GLU A 161 7.61 -0.16 -9.04
N GLU A 162 6.66 -0.85 -8.37
CA GLU A 162 5.72 -1.75 -9.03
C GLU A 162 4.27 -1.45 -8.63
N PHE A 163 3.38 -1.58 -9.60
CA PHE A 163 1.93 -1.47 -9.36
C PHE A 163 1.20 -2.52 -10.18
N HIS A 164 0.65 -3.51 -9.49
CA HIS A 164 -0.10 -4.60 -10.08
C HIS A 164 -1.56 -4.54 -9.64
N LEU A 165 -2.45 -4.37 -10.62
CA LEU A 165 -3.89 -4.39 -10.42
C LEU A 165 -4.48 -5.64 -11.08
N PHE A 166 -5.10 -6.50 -10.28
CA PHE A 166 -5.89 -7.62 -10.78
C PHE A 166 -7.37 -7.22 -10.84
N GLY A 167 -7.82 -6.87 -12.04
CA GLY A 167 -9.19 -6.43 -12.27
C GLY A 167 -10.16 -7.57 -12.59
N SER A 168 -11.46 -7.25 -12.61
CA SER A 168 -12.54 -8.19 -12.86
C SER A 168 -12.50 -9.43 -11.93
N ILE A 169 -12.16 -9.21 -10.65
CA ILE A 169 -11.88 -10.30 -9.72
C ILE A 169 -13.04 -11.31 -9.63
N ARG A 170 -14.28 -10.87 -9.51
CA ARG A 170 -15.45 -11.74 -9.43
C ARG A 170 -15.64 -12.61 -10.67
N LYS A 171 -15.34 -12.06 -11.86
CA LYS A 171 -15.38 -12.80 -13.12
C LYS A 171 -14.22 -13.77 -13.23
N ASN A 172 -13.02 -13.34 -12.88
CA ASN A 172 -11.78 -14.09 -13.07
C ASN A 172 -11.58 -15.18 -12.01
N VAL A 173 -12.14 -15.04 -10.80
CA VAL A 173 -12.16 -16.12 -9.78
C VAL A 173 -12.80 -17.41 -10.31
N ARG A 174 -13.75 -17.30 -11.25
CA ARG A 174 -14.35 -18.46 -11.92
C ARG A 174 -13.43 -19.09 -12.98
N ILE A 175 -12.29 -18.47 -13.27
CA ILE A 175 -11.30 -18.90 -14.26
C ILE A 175 -9.98 -19.12 -13.53
N ALA A 176 -9.86 -20.28 -12.87
CA ALA A 176 -8.75 -20.61 -11.98
C ALA A 176 -7.37 -20.34 -12.59
N TRP A 177 -7.15 -20.70 -13.85
CA TRP A 177 -5.86 -20.50 -14.52
C TRP A 177 -5.40 -19.03 -14.59
N LYS A 178 -6.33 -18.07 -14.67
CA LYS A 178 -5.97 -16.63 -14.66
C LYS A 178 -5.45 -16.16 -13.32
N LEU A 179 -6.00 -16.70 -12.24
CA LEU A 179 -5.53 -16.45 -10.88
C LEU A 179 -4.14 -17.04 -10.70
N GLU A 180 -3.97 -18.29 -11.11
CA GLU A 180 -2.68 -18.98 -11.02
C GLU A 180 -1.61 -18.28 -11.83
N GLU A 181 -1.89 -17.89 -13.08
CA GLU A 181 -0.97 -17.12 -13.92
C GLU A 181 -0.53 -15.80 -13.25
N PHE A 182 -1.46 -15.07 -12.62
CA PHE A 182 -1.15 -13.83 -11.95
C PHE A 182 -0.28 -14.06 -10.69
N LEU A 183 -0.61 -15.09 -9.90
CA LEU A 183 0.19 -15.46 -8.73
C LEU A 183 1.59 -15.95 -9.12
N GLN A 184 1.71 -16.74 -10.19
CA GLN A 184 3.01 -17.16 -10.73
C GLN A 184 3.87 -15.97 -11.17
N LYS A 185 3.27 -14.95 -11.81
CA LYS A 185 3.99 -13.71 -12.15
C LYS A 185 4.50 -12.97 -10.91
N ILE A 186 3.74 -12.96 -9.81
CA ILE A 186 4.20 -12.37 -8.54
C ILE A 186 5.38 -13.17 -7.98
N GLU A 187 5.32 -14.51 -8.07
CA GLU A 187 6.33 -15.39 -7.50
C GLU A 187 7.66 -15.40 -8.30
N GLN A 188 7.59 -15.12 -9.61
CA GLN A 188 8.75 -15.22 -10.51
C GLN A 188 9.51 -13.91 -10.70
N ASN A 189 8.82 -12.76 -10.62
CA ASN A 189 9.43 -11.42 -10.79
C ASN A 189 10.09 -10.93 -9.50
#